data_d23282221d9638bd04bb22cd74490b7f
#
_entry.id   d23282221d9638bd04bb22cd74490b7f
#
_cell.length_a   1.000
_cell.length_b   1.000
_cell.length_c   1.000
_cell.angle_alpha   90.00
_cell.angle_beta   90.00
_cell.angle_gamma   90.00
#
_symmetry.space_group_name_H-M   'P 1'
#
loop_
_entity.id
_entity.type
_entity.pdbx_description
1 polymer ?
#
loop_
_entity_poly.entity_id
_entity_poly.type
_entity_poly.pdbx_seq_one_letter_code
_entity_poly.pdbx_strand_id
1 'polypeptide(L)'
;MTFMAISELSLSLFMVYVLSIFSNFASLASSSSSTDTICNLTPYPTFCESNSPSSNSQGDIHEYGRFFAGKSLSSSKKFVALVSKYLYKSPSNFSNSTILALQDCHLLGDLNKDFWHKTQQSINSTNTLSSSEGEKLHNLLSATLTNHDTCLNSLHETTSSPDNDLLTHLSNGTKFYSISLAIFKRGWVNNTANKERKLAERNYHMWEQKLYEIIRIRGRKLFQFAPDNVVVSQRVVVNPDGSGNFTTINDAVVAAPNNTGVGNGFFVIHVVAGVYEEYVSIPKNKQYLMMIGDGINQTIITGNRSVVDGWTTFNSATFAVVAQGFVAINITFRNTAGAIKHQAVALRSGADLSAFYNCSFEGYQDTLYTHSLRQFYRNCDIYGTVDFIFGNAAVVLQDCNIYPRLPLQNQFNAITAQGRTDINQNTGTSIHNCSITAASDLATSNGTTKTYLGRPWKQYSRTLYMQSFMDDGLVDPEGWKAWSGDFALDTLYYAEFDNQGPGSNTSNRVTWPGYHVINATDAVNFTVANFIIGDAWLPATGVPYYADLLI
;
A
#
# COMPACT_ATOMS: atom_id res chain seq x y z
N MET A 1 -11.98 38.27 -62.83
CA MET A 1 -10.69 37.56 -62.55
C MET A 1 -9.99 38.06 -61.29
N THR A 2 -10.68 38.62 -60.30
CA THR A 2 -10.03 39.21 -59.10
C THR A 2 -10.47 38.56 -57.78
N PHE A 3 -11.32 37.51 -57.84
CA PHE A 3 -11.77 36.79 -56.60
C PHE A 3 -11.09 35.45 -56.32
N MET A 4 -10.29 34.93 -57.25
CA MET A 4 -9.57 33.67 -57.07
C MET A 4 -8.15 33.83 -56.53
N ALA A 5 -7.54 35.01 -56.62
CA ALA A 5 -6.16 35.23 -56.17
C ALA A 5 -6.02 35.47 -54.63
N ILE A 6 -7.14 35.85 -53.97
CA ILE A 6 -7.10 36.13 -52.51
C ILE A 6 -7.24 34.84 -51.69
N SER A 7 -7.83 33.76 -52.23
CA SER A 7 -7.99 32.48 -51.52
C SER A 7 -6.71 31.66 -51.49
N GLU A 8 -5.85 31.72 -52.49
CA GLU A 8 -4.59 30.97 -52.51
C GLU A 8 -3.50 31.63 -51.65
N LEU A 9 -3.49 32.96 -51.54
CA LEU A 9 -2.52 33.65 -50.65
C LEU A 9 -2.86 33.45 -49.18
N SER A 10 -4.15 33.35 -48.80
CA SER A 10 -4.57 33.07 -47.43
C SER A 10 -4.30 31.61 -46.99
N LEU A 11 -4.43 30.67 -47.95
CA LEU A 11 -4.16 29.25 -47.67
C LEU A 11 -2.65 28.96 -47.52
N SER A 12 -1.82 29.64 -48.33
CA SER A 12 -0.34 29.51 -48.25
C SER A 12 0.20 30.16 -46.96
N LEU A 13 -0.34 31.30 -46.53
CA LEU A 13 0.02 31.95 -45.28
C LEU A 13 -0.43 31.12 -44.04
N PHE A 14 -1.60 30.47 -44.12
CA PHE A 14 -2.08 29.57 -43.07
C PHE A 14 -1.24 28.31 -42.97
N MET A 15 -0.84 27.71 -44.11
CA MET A 15 0.08 26.58 -44.12
C MET A 15 1.48 26.92 -43.58
N VAL A 16 2.05 28.08 -43.90
CA VAL A 16 3.33 28.54 -43.37
C VAL A 16 3.23 28.81 -41.87
N TYR A 17 2.09 29.37 -41.40
CA TYR A 17 1.85 29.59 -39.97
C TYR A 17 1.68 28.26 -39.20
N VAL A 18 0.98 27.29 -39.75
CA VAL A 18 0.82 25.96 -39.20
C VAL A 18 2.16 25.20 -39.18
N LEU A 19 2.95 25.30 -40.26
CA LEU A 19 4.29 24.70 -40.32
C LEU A 19 5.27 25.37 -39.33
N SER A 20 5.15 26.70 -39.09
CA SER A 20 5.97 27.36 -38.08
C SER A 20 5.56 27.01 -36.64
N ILE A 21 4.29 26.68 -36.40
CA ILE A 21 3.83 26.14 -35.11
C ILE A 21 4.37 24.71 -34.93
N PHE A 22 4.32 23.85 -35.97
CA PHE A 22 4.87 22.50 -35.89
C PHE A 22 6.40 22.45 -35.77
N SER A 23 7.14 23.41 -36.36
CA SER A 23 8.59 23.48 -36.20
C SER A 23 9.01 23.95 -34.79
N ASN A 24 8.17 24.67 -34.05
CA ASN A 24 8.38 25.01 -32.66
C ASN A 24 8.02 23.88 -31.67
N PHE A 25 7.26 22.85 -32.10
CA PHE A 25 6.98 21.66 -31.31
C PHE A 25 8.00 20.53 -31.52
N ALA A 26 8.88 20.63 -32.51
CA ALA A 26 9.86 19.58 -32.83
C ALA A 26 11.22 19.76 -32.13
N SER A 27 11.35 20.70 -31.18
CA SER A 27 12.58 20.84 -30.37
C SER A 27 12.30 20.71 -28.86
N LEU A 28 11.59 19.68 -28.46
CA LEU A 28 11.84 19.04 -27.17
C LEU A 28 13.07 18.13 -27.32
N ALA A 29 14.19 18.76 -27.72
CA ALA A 29 15.50 18.18 -27.54
C ALA A 29 15.65 17.88 -26.05
N SER A 30 15.99 16.65 -25.68
CA SER A 30 16.38 16.28 -24.34
C SER A 30 17.50 17.22 -23.93
N SER A 31 17.19 18.25 -23.15
CA SER A 31 18.19 19.13 -22.59
C SER A 31 19.02 18.28 -21.65
N SER A 32 20.30 18.07 -21.99
CA SER A 32 21.27 17.48 -21.08
C SER A 32 21.32 18.36 -19.83
N SER A 33 20.78 17.84 -18.73
CA SER A 33 20.81 18.54 -17.44
C SER A 33 22.17 18.30 -16.77
N SER A 34 22.72 19.31 -16.09
CA SER A 34 23.90 19.09 -15.25
C SER A 34 23.56 18.13 -14.10
N THR A 35 24.57 17.44 -13.56
CA THR A 35 24.46 16.56 -12.37
C THR A 35 23.75 17.27 -11.23
N ASP A 36 24.13 18.51 -10.94
CA ASP A 36 23.54 19.35 -9.90
C ASP A 36 22.03 19.55 -10.11
N THR A 37 21.61 19.77 -11.35
CA THR A 37 20.19 19.96 -11.68
C THR A 37 19.37 18.71 -11.36
N ILE A 38 19.86 17.51 -11.68
CA ILE A 38 19.15 16.25 -11.41
C ILE A 38 19.17 15.91 -9.91
N CYS A 39 20.32 16.06 -9.25
CA CYS A 39 20.46 15.75 -7.83
C CYS A 39 19.62 16.67 -6.94
N ASN A 40 19.45 17.93 -7.31
CA ASN A 40 18.57 18.88 -6.61
C ASN A 40 17.07 18.50 -6.68
N LEU A 41 16.69 17.57 -7.56
CA LEU A 41 15.33 17.01 -7.63
C LEU A 41 15.10 15.87 -6.62
N THR A 42 16.12 15.48 -5.86
CA THR A 42 16.06 14.34 -4.94
C THR A 42 16.11 14.79 -3.48
N PRO A 43 15.64 13.98 -2.53
CA PRO A 43 15.71 14.33 -1.10
C PRO A 43 17.11 14.39 -0.51
N TYR A 44 18.14 13.87 -1.23
CA TYR A 44 19.54 13.83 -0.78
C TYR A 44 20.50 14.38 -1.84
N PRO A 45 20.47 15.69 -2.17
CA PRO A 45 21.27 16.28 -3.25
C PRO A 45 22.77 15.99 -3.12
N THR A 46 23.37 16.34 -2.00
CA THR A 46 24.81 16.15 -1.76
C THR A 46 25.25 14.68 -1.83
N PHE A 47 24.44 13.76 -1.33
CA PHE A 47 24.73 12.33 -1.45
C PHE A 47 24.57 11.84 -2.89
N CYS A 48 23.61 12.38 -3.64
CA CYS A 48 23.44 12.11 -5.06
C CYS A 48 24.68 12.56 -5.84
N GLU A 49 25.13 13.79 -5.67
CA GLU A 49 26.31 14.37 -6.35
C GLU A 49 27.58 13.55 -6.08
N SER A 50 27.84 13.24 -4.80
CA SER A 50 29.04 12.48 -4.41
C SER A 50 29.06 11.03 -4.90
N ASN A 51 27.93 10.47 -5.32
CA ASN A 51 27.80 9.10 -5.81
C ASN A 51 27.44 9.02 -7.30
N SER A 52 27.31 10.15 -7.99
CA SER A 52 27.03 10.26 -9.42
C SER A 52 28.19 9.79 -10.30
N PRO A 53 27.97 9.44 -11.58
CA PRO A 53 29.07 9.24 -12.52
C PRO A 53 29.94 10.49 -12.61
N SER A 54 31.26 10.33 -12.88
CA SER A 54 32.23 11.43 -12.96
C SER A 54 31.73 12.56 -13.87
N SER A 55 31.92 13.79 -13.44
CA SER A 55 31.31 15.06 -13.83
C SER A 55 31.41 15.49 -15.32
N ASN A 56 31.92 14.66 -16.23
CA ASN A 56 32.02 14.97 -17.65
C ASN A 56 30.90 14.39 -18.52
N SER A 57 29.93 13.65 -17.95
CA SER A 57 28.77 13.13 -18.68
C SER A 57 27.59 14.07 -18.47
N GLN A 58 27.23 14.85 -19.48
CA GLN A 58 25.91 15.44 -19.61
C GLN A 58 24.91 14.31 -19.89
N GLY A 59 24.46 13.62 -18.83
CA GLY A 59 23.46 12.56 -18.92
C GLY A 59 22.04 13.10 -18.81
N ASP A 60 21.09 12.41 -19.44
CA ASP A 60 19.67 12.71 -19.25
C ASP A 60 19.14 12.04 -17.96
N ILE A 61 17.93 12.40 -17.54
CA ILE A 61 17.28 11.88 -16.33
C ILE A 61 17.16 10.34 -16.35
N HIS A 62 17.02 9.73 -17.52
CA HIS A 62 16.89 8.28 -17.67
C HIS A 62 18.23 7.56 -17.48
N GLU A 63 19.35 8.16 -17.93
CA GLU A 63 20.69 7.63 -17.68
C GLU A 63 21.01 7.65 -16.18
N TYR A 64 20.73 8.77 -15.50
CA TYR A 64 20.87 8.85 -14.05
C TYR A 64 19.95 7.86 -13.33
N GLY A 65 18.72 7.70 -13.80
CA GLY A 65 17.77 6.73 -13.25
C GLY A 65 18.28 5.28 -13.36
N ARG A 66 18.82 4.89 -14.52
CA ARG A 66 19.43 3.55 -14.71
C ARG A 66 20.65 3.36 -13.82
N PHE A 67 21.50 4.38 -13.71
CA PHE A 67 22.69 4.35 -12.86
C PHE A 67 22.32 4.15 -11.38
N PHE A 68 21.42 4.97 -10.85
CA PHE A 68 21.02 4.87 -9.45
C PHE A 68 20.20 3.62 -9.15
N ALA A 69 19.40 3.11 -10.09
CA ALA A 69 18.76 1.80 -9.97
C ALA A 69 19.79 0.67 -9.85
N GLY A 70 20.89 0.73 -10.60
CA GLY A 70 22.02 -0.19 -10.46
C GLY A 70 22.72 -0.10 -9.10
N LYS A 71 22.91 1.12 -8.57
CA LYS A 71 23.46 1.34 -7.21
C LYS A 71 22.52 0.77 -6.14
N SER A 72 21.20 1.00 -6.27
CA SER A 72 20.18 0.48 -5.37
C SER A 72 20.11 -1.05 -5.36
N LEU A 73 20.17 -1.69 -6.53
CA LEU A 73 20.26 -3.16 -6.62
C LEU A 73 21.54 -3.69 -5.99
N SER A 74 22.68 -3.04 -6.21
CA SER A 74 23.95 -3.41 -5.59
C SER A 74 23.89 -3.29 -4.06
N SER A 75 23.30 -2.19 -3.56
CA SER A 75 23.10 -1.96 -2.12
C SER A 75 22.22 -3.03 -1.50
N SER A 76 21.08 -3.38 -2.14
CA SER A 76 20.19 -4.42 -1.61
C SER A 76 20.85 -5.80 -1.55
N LYS A 77 21.66 -6.17 -2.57
CA LYS A 77 22.42 -7.43 -2.57
C LYS A 77 23.44 -7.48 -1.42
N LYS A 78 24.19 -6.39 -1.20
CA LYS A 78 25.16 -6.30 -0.09
C LYS A 78 24.47 -6.39 1.27
N PHE A 79 23.32 -5.72 1.42
CA PHE A 79 22.55 -5.73 2.65
C PHE A 79 22.05 -7.15 2.98
N VAL A 80 21.43 -7.85 2.02
CA VAL A 80 20.98 -9.25 2.23
C VAL A 80 22.15 -10.17 2.61
N ALA A 81 23.30 -10.03 1.94
CA ALA A 81 24.49 -10.82 2.26
C ALA A 81 25.01 -10.54 3.68
N LEU A 82 24.98 -9.27 4.12
CA LEU A 82 25.36 -8.88 5.47
C LEU A 82 24.43 -9.49 6.53
N VAL A 83 23.11 -9.33 6.35
CA VAL A 83 22.12 -9.90 7.27
C VAL A 83 22.22 -11.42 7.33
N SER A 84 22.42 -12.08 6.17
CA SER A 84 22.67 -13.55 6.12
C SER A 84 23.91 -13.95 6.92
N LYS A 85 24.97 -13.13 6.87
CA LYS A 85 26.18 -13.38 7.67
C LYS A 85 25.87 -13.37 9.17
N TYR A 86 25.08 -12.40 9.65
CA TYR A 86 24.67 -12.33 11.06
C TYR A 86 23.81 -13.53 11.46
N LEU A 87 22.81 -13.87 10.66
CA LEU A 87 21.87 -14.98 10.96
C LEU A 87 22.56 -16.35 11.00
N TYR A 88 23.52 -16.62 10.10
CA TYR A 88 24.07 -17.97 9.93
C TYR A 88 25.47 -18.18 10.54
N LYS A 89 26.24 -17.10 10.78
CA LYS A 89 27.61 -17.21 11.31
C LYS A 89 27.76 -16.89 12.80
N SER A 90 26.80 -16.20 13.41
CA SER A 90 26.92 -15.75 14.80
C SER A 90 25.59 -15.76 15.57
N PRO A 91 24.68 -16.74 15.37
CA PRO A 91 23.36 -16.71 16.00
C PRO A 91 23.43 -16.78 17.55
N SER A 92 24.46 -17.41 18.11
CA SER A 92 24.65 -17.52 19.56
C SER A 92 24.95 -16.21 20.29
N ASN A 93 25.26 -15.15 19.55
CA ASN A 93 25.60 -13.83 20.11
C ASN A 93 24.37 -12.91 20.25
N PHE A 94 23.20 -13.34 19.79
CA PHE A 94 22.00 -12.51 19.75
C PHE A 94 20.87 -13.08 20.60
N SER A 95 20.03 -12.21 21.14
CA SER A 95 18.77 -12.62 21.77
C SER A 95 17.81 -13.20 20.73
N ASN A 96 16.84 -14.01 21.16
CA ASN A 96 15.80 -14.52 20.26
C ASN A 96 15.04 -13.39 19.54
N SER A 97 14.73 -12.29 20.22
CA SER A 97 14.07 -11.14 19.62
C SER A 97 14.93 -10.45 18.55
N THR A 98 16.25 -10.33 18.77
CA THR A 98 17.19 -9.79 17.76
C THR A 98 17.28 -10.72 16.55
N ILE A 99 17.24 -12.04 16.73
CA ILE A 99 17.20 -12.99 15.62
C ILE A 99 15.92 -12.80 14.79
N LEU A 100 14.77 -12.59 15.43
CA LEU A 100 13.52 -12.29 14.73
C LEU A 100 13.62 -10.99 13.91
N ALA A 101 14.18 -9.92 14.47
CA ALA A 101 14.41 -8.68 13.75
C ALA A 101 15.37 -8.85 12.56
N LEU A 102 16.42 -9.66 12.69
CA LEU A 102 17.30 -9.99 11.56
C LEU A 102 16.59 -10.84 10.50
N GLN A 103 15.66 -11.72 10.88
CA GLN A 103 14.82 -12.45 9.93
C GLN A 103 13.88 -11.51 9.16
N ASP A 104 13.29 -10.52 9.82
CA ASP A 104 12.51 -9.45 9.18
C ASP A 104 13.37 -8.72 8.15
N CYS A 105 14.55 -8.26 8.57
CA CYS A 105 15.49 -7.57 7.69
C CYS A 105 15.92 -8.43 6.49
N HIS A 106 16.11 -9.73 6.68
CA HIS A 106 16.45 -10.65 5.59
C HIS A 106 15.32 -10.78 4.58
N LEU A 107 14.09 -11.04 5.03
CA LEU A 107 12.91 -11.12 4.18
C LEU A 107 12.70 -9.82 3.38
N LEU A 108 12.71 -8.68 4.07
CA LEU A 108 12.47 -7.37 3.49
C LEU A 108 13.58 -6.94 2.52
N GLY A 109 14.85 -7.26 2.84
CA GLY A 109 15.98 -7.04 1.95
C GLY A 109 15.93 -7.92 0.70
N ASP A 110 15.47 -9.16 0.81
CA ASP A 110 15.30 -10.07 -0.33
C ASP A 110 14.16 -9.61 -1.27
N LEU A 111 13.07 -9.07 -0.72
CA LEU A 111 12.03 -8.40 -1.51
C LEU A 111 12.59 -7.16 -2.24
N ASN A 112 13.38 -6.32 -1.57
CA ASN A 112 13.99 -5.15 -2.18
C ASN A 112 14.92 -5.52 -3.35
N LYS A 113 15.70 -6.58 -3.19
CA LYS A 113 16.56 -7.11 -4.27
C LYS A 113 15.73 -7.49 -5.51
N ASP A 114 14.60 -8.17 -5.31
CA ASP A 114 13.73 -8.56 -6.42
C ASP A 114 13.07 -7.35 -7.08
N PHE A 115 12.62 -6.35 -6.31
CA PHE A 115 11.99 -5.13 -6.84
C PHE A 115 12.98 -4.30 -7.65
N TRP A 116 14.20 -4.11 -7.17
CA TRP A 116 15.25 -3.41 -7.90
C TRP A 116 15.69 -4.16 -9.16
N HIS A 117 15.79 -5.49 -9.10
CA HIS A 117 16.12 -6.31 -10.27
C HIS A 117 15.08 -6.17 -11.37
N LYS A 118 13.79 -6.27 -11.00
CA LYS A 118 12.67 -6.10 -11.92
C LYS A 118 12.64 -4.70 -12.53
N THR A 119 12.81 -3.66 -11.71
CA THR A 119 12.85 -2.27 -12.19
C THR A 119 13.99 -2.08 -13.18
N GLN A 120 15.20 -2.52 -12.85
CA GLN A 120 16.35 -2.40 -13.74
C GLN A 120 16.11 -3.09 -15.08
N GLN A 121 15.53 -4.28 -15.09
CA GLN A 121 15.17 -4.98 -16.34
C GLN A 121 14.20 -4.16 -17.19
N SER A 122 13.17 -3.57 -16.58
CA SER A 122 12.15 -2.79 -17.31
C SER A 122 12.68 -1.49 -17.91
N ILE A 123 13.61 -0.79 -17.22
CA ILE A 123 14.10 0.53 -17.67
C ILE A 123 15.41 0.47 -18.47
N ASN A 124 16.07 -0.68 -18.55
CA ASN A 124 17.42 -0.80 -19.11
C ASN A 124 17.53 -0.36 -20.58
N SER A 125 16.50 -0.63 -21.37
CA SER A 125 16.49 -0.39 -22.81
C SER A 125 15.45 0.63 -23.27
N THR A 126 14.71 1.29 -22.35
CA THR A 126 13.65 2.23 -22.71
C THR A 126 13.63 3.47 -21.84
N ASN A 127 13.30 4.61 -22.44
CA ASN A 127 13.02 5.86 -21.75
C ASN A 127 11.50 6.07 -21.54
N THR A 128 10.66 5.17 -22.03
CA THR A 128 9.21 5.25 -21.93
C THR A 128 8.64 3.93 -21.41
N LEU A 129 7.70 4.02 -20.49
CA LEU A 129 6.93 2.89 -19.98
C LEU A 129 5.44 3.13 -20.26
N SER A 130 4.64 2.07 -20.35
CA SER A 130 3.19 2.23 -20.28
C SER A 130 2.81 2.80 -18.91
N SER A 131 1.69 3.51 -18.83
CA SER A 131 1.20 4.08 -17.56
C SER A 131 1.07 3.00 -16.48
N SER A 132 0.53 1.83 -16.84
CA SER A 132 0.35 0.71 -15.91
C SER A 132 1.70 0.15 -15.40
N GLU A 133 2.70 -0.05 -16.27
CA GLU A 133 4.01 -0.56 -15.83
C GLU A 133 4.78 0.50 -15.04
N GLY A 134 4.71 1.79 -15.43
CA GLY A 134 5.31 2.89 -14.67
C GLY A 134 4.78 2.98 -13.24
N GLU A 135 3.46 2.94 -13.07
CA GLU A 135 2.83 2.97 -11.74
C GLU A 135 3.13 1.70 -10.93
N LYS A 136 3.14 0.53 -11.57
CA LYS A 136 3.52 -0.73 -10.90
C LYS A 136 4.94 -0.65 -10.35
N LEU A 137 5.91 -0.22 -11.14
CA LEU A 137 7.29 -0.07 -10.68
C LEU A 137 7.41 1.01 -9.61
N HIS A 138 6.68 2.12 -9.73
CA HIS A 138 6.62 3.16 -8.71
C HIS A 138 6.17 2.62 -7.34
N ASN A 139 5.16 1.74 -7.32
CA ASN A 139 4.71 1.08 -6.10
C ASN A 139 5.78 0.10 -5.55
N LEU A 140 6.44 -0.68 -6.40
CA LEU A 140 7.54 -1.55 -5.98
C LEU A 140 8.70 -0.75 -5.36
N LEU A 141 9.10 0.36 -6.00
CA LEU A 141 10.16 1.23 -5.50
C LEU A 141 9.77 1.93 -4.19
N SER A 142 8.51 2.36 -4.07
CA SER A 142 7.96 2.91 -2.82
C SER A 142 8.07 1.90 -1.68
N ALA A 143 7.79 0.62 -1.94
CA ALA A 143 7.89 -0.45 -0.94
C ALA A 143 9.33 -0.71 -0.50
N THR A 144 10.36 -0.42 -1.32
CA THR A 144 11.75 -0.63 -0.90
C THR A 144 12.17 0.26 0.28
N LEU A 145 11.64 1.47 0.34
CA LEU A 145 11.84 2.38 1.47
C LEU A 145 11.09 1.90 2.72
N THR A 146 9.84 1.47 2.53
CA THR A 146 9.04 0.89 3.62
C THR A 146 9.75 -0.32 4.23
N ASN A 147 10.28 -1.22 3.40
CA ASN A 147 10.98 -2.42 3.84
C ASN A 147 12.23 -2.08 4.66
N HIS A 148 13.00 -1.05 4.27
CA HIS A 148 14.16 -0.58 5.04
C HIS A 148 13.76 0.04 6.37
N ASP A 149 12.73 0.90 6.37
CA ASP A 149 12.21 1.50 7.60
C ASP A 149 11.69 0.43 8.57
N THR A 150 10.96 -0.58 8.07
CA THR A 150 10.48 -1.70 8.90
C THR A 150 11.63 -2.50 9.49
N CYS A 151 12.67 -2.83 8.72
CA CYS A 151 13.86 -3.50 9.25
C CYS A 151 14.51 -2.68 10.37
N LEU A 152 14.67 -1.36 10.18
CA LEU A 152 15.24 -0.47 11.19
C LEU A 152 14.38 -0.45 12.46
N ASN A 153 13.06 -0.36 12.33
CA ASN A 153 12.13 -0.39 13.47
C ASN A 153 12.22 -1.73 14.21
N SER A 154 12.20 -2.87 13.51
CA SER A 154 12.34 -4.20 14.13
C SER A 154 13.65 -4.33 14.93
N LEU A 155 14.75 -3.77 14.43
CA LEU A 155 16.02 -3.74 15.15
C LEU A 155 15.94 -2.86 16.41
N HIS A 156 15.32 -1.70 16.34
CA HIS A 156 15.14 -0.81 17.50
C HIS A 156 14.17 -1.37 18.55
N GLU A 157 13.17 -2.14 18.14
CA GLU A 157 12.25 -2.83 19.07
C GLU A 157 12.98 -3.91 19.90
N THR A 158 14.05 -4.48 19.37
CA THR A 158 14.66 -5.69 19.94
C THR A 158 16.06 -5.48 20.52
N THR A 159 16.72 -4.37 20.24
CA THR A 159 18.06 -4.05 20.78
C THR A 159 18.25 -2.56 20.98
N SER A 160 18.86 -2.19 22.10
CA SER A 160 19.20 -0.79 22.41
C SER A 160 20.38 -0.24 21.58
N SER A 161 21.19 -1.12 20.99
CA SER A 161 22.38 -0.76 20.22
C SER A 161 22.56 -1.70 19.02
N PRO A 162 21.85 -1.47 17.90
CA PRO A 162 22.08 -2.21 16.67
C PRO A 162 23.52 -2.02 16.18
N ASP A 163 24.04 -3.03 15.50
CA ASP A 163 25.39 -3.01 14.92
C ASP A 163 25.58 -1.84 13.93
N ASN A 164 26.65 -1.06 14.09
CA ASN A 164 26.94 0.13 13.29
C ASN A 164 27.11 -0.17 11.80
N ASP A 165 27.65 -1.34 11.44
CA ASP A 165 27.80 -1.74 10.04
C ASP A 165 26.43 -1.94 9.40
N LEU A 166 25.51 -2.61 10.10
CA LEU A 166 24.13 -2.81 9.65
C LEU A 166 23.38 -1.49 9.50
N LEU A 167 23.49 -0.57 10.48
CA LEU A 167 22.89 0.76 10.42
C LEU A 167 23.44 1.60 9.27
N THR A 168 24.75 1.52 9.01
CA THR A 168 25.39 2.23 7.91
C THR A 168 24.87 1.73 6.55
N HIS A 169 24.73 0.41 6.39
CA HIS A 169 24.17 -0.18 5.19
C HIS A 169 22.69 0.19 4.98
N LEU A 170 21.88 0.21 6.04
CA LEU A 170 20.48 0.68 6.00
C LEU A 170 20.41 2.15 5.59
N SER A 171 21.16 3.03 6.26
CA SER A 171 21.17 4.48 5.98
C SER A 171 21.57 4.78 4.54
N ASN A 172 22.66 4.20 4.05
CA ASN A 172 23.13 4.41 2.67
C ASN A 172 22.15 3.82 1.65
N GLY A 173 21.59 2.62 1.93
CA GLY A 173 20.58 1.99 1.10
C GLY A 173 19.33 2.86 0.97
N THR A 174 18.82 3.38 2.08
CA THR A 174 17.67 4.30 2.10
C THR A 174 17.91 5.53 1.22
N LYS A 175 19.09 6.14 1.28
CA LYS A 175 19.44 7.30 0.42
C LYS A 175 19.45 6.91 -1.06
N PHE A 176 20.06 5.77 -1.44
CA PHE A 176 20.04 5.29 -2.82
C PHE A 176 18.62 5.03 -3.30
N TYR A 177 17.77 4.40 -2.49
CA TYR A 177 16.37 4.09 -2.85
C TYR A 177 15.55 5.37 -3.01
N SER A 178 15.70 6.34 -2.12
CA SER A 178 15.01 7.64 -2.19
C SER A 178 15.41 8.44 -3.44
N ILE A 179 16.71 8.52 -3.75
CA ILE A 179 17.20 9.16 -4.97
C ILE A 179 16.66 8.49 -6.20
N SER A 180 16.75 7.16 -6.26
CA SER A 180 16.27 6.37 -7.40
C SER A 180 14.76 6.53 -7.60
N LEU A 181 13.98 6.54 -6.51
CA LEU A 181 12.53 6.74 -6.54
C LEU A 181 12.17 8.13 -7.08
N ALA A 182 12.84 9.18 -6.62
CA ALA A 182 12.62 10.56 -7.07
C ALA A 182 12.90 10.72 -8.58
N ILE A 183 14.03 10.18 -9.05
CA ILE A 183 14.41 10.21 -10.46
C ILE A 183 13.46 9.36 -11.30
N PHE A 184 13.11 8.14 -10.85
CA PHE A 184 12.17 7.26 -11.55
C PHE A 184 10.80 7.91 -11.73
N LYS A 185 10.25 8.49 -10.66
CA LYS A 185 8.96 9.19 -10.70
C LYS A 185 8.94 10.29 -11.76
N ARG A 186 10.02 11.06 -11.90
CA ARG A 186 10.11 12.15 -12.88
C ARG A 186 10.35 11.65 -14.31
N GLY A 187 11.22 10.64 -14.47
CA GLY A 187 11.61 10.14 -15.79
C GLY A 187 10.55 9.24 -16.45
N TRP A 188 9.85 8.41 -15.65
CA TRP A 188 8.96 7.39 -16.23
C TRP A 188 7.49 7.47 -15.82
N VAL A 189 7.15 8.18 -14.71
CA VAL A 189 5.76 8.24 -14.22
C VAL A 189 5.08 9.55 -14.58
N ASN A 190 5.76 10.70 -14.44
CA ASN A 190 5.16 12.03 -14.63
C ASN A 190 5.05 12.49 -16.09
N ASN A 191 5.20 11.61 -17.07
CA ASN A 191 5.10 11.97 -18.47
C ASN A 191 3.63 12.35 -18.82
N THR A 192 3.38 13.59 -19.24
CA THR A 192 2.04 14.18 -19.45
C THR A 192 1.17 13.41 -20.45
N ALA A 193 1.77 12.74 -21.43
CA ALA A 193 1.08 11.85 -22.37
C ALA A 193 0.31 10.70 -21.68
N ASN A 194 0.74 10.29 -20.48
CA ASN A 194 0.08 9.24 -19.71
C ASN A 194 -1.18 9.70 -18.97
N LYS A 195 -1.31 11.01 -18.67
CA LYS A 195 -2.53 11.55 -18.00
C LYS A 195 -3.75 11.57 -18.91
N GLU A 196 -3.58 11.97 -20.16
CA GLU A 196 -4.68 12.04 -21.14
C GLU A 196 -5.18 10.65 -21.54
N ARG A 197 -4.27 9.66 -21.60
CA ARG A 197 -4.60 8.28 -21.91
C ARG A 197 -5.36 7.60 -20.77
N LYS A 198 -5.01 7.88 -19.53
CA LYS A 198 -5.76 7.44 -18.34
C LYS A 198 -7.21 7.94 -18.34
N LEU A 199 -7.43 9.17 -18.80
CA LEU A 199 -8.78 9.77 -18.86
C LEU A 199 -9.66 9.11 -19.94
N ALA A 200 -9.08 8.75 -21.07
CA ALA A 200 -9.79 8.12 -22.18
C ALA A 200 -10.16 6.66 -21.91
N GLU A 201 -9.23 5.88 -21.33
CA GLU A 201 -9.46 4.49 -20.91
C GLU A 201 -10.52 4.42 -19.79
N ARG A 202 -10.52 5.39 -18.86
CA ARG A 202 -11.45 5.51 -17.75
C ARG A 202 -12.90 5.72 -18.19
N ASN A 203 -13.13 6.55 -19.19
CA ASN A 203 -14.48 6.82 -19.71
C ASN A 203 -15.11 5.59 -20.38
N TYR A 204 -14.31 4.70 -20.95
CA TYR A 204 -14.78 3.46 -21.56
C TYR A 204 -15.26 2.45 -20.51
N HIS A 205 -14.48 2.21 -19.44
CA HIS A 205 -14.82 1.27 -18.38
C HIS A 205 -15.98 1.72 -17.48
N MET A 206 -16.20 3.02 -17.32
CA MET A 206 -17.32 3.56 -16.53
C MET A 206 -18.69 3.17 -17.10
N TRP A 207 -18.82 3.02 -18.43
CA TRP A 207 -20.05 2.58 -19.07
C TRP A 207 -20.34 1.10 -18.86
N GLU A 208 -19.34 0.24 -18.87
CA GLU A 208 -19.50 -1.20 -18.60
C GLU A 208 -19.94 -1.45 -17.15
N GLN A 209 -19.35 -0.75 -16.17
CA GLN A 209 -19.73 -0.90 -14.77
C GLN A 209 -21.14 -0.44 -14.46
N LYS A 210 -21.62 0.67 -15.04
CA LYS A 210 -23.03 1.09 -14.92
C LYS A 210 -24.02 0.04 -15.45
N LEU A 211 -23.67 -0.62 -16.54
CA LEU A 211 -24.49 -1.70 -17.10
C LEU A 211 -24.55 -2.91 -16.17
N TYR A 212 -23.43 -3.25 -15.53
CA TYR A 212 -23.32 -4.38 -14.59
C TYR A 212 -24.11 -4.14 -13.29
N GLU A 213 -24.13 -2.91 -12.76
CA GLU A 213 -24.93 -2.55 -11.58
C GLU A 213 -26.44 -2.64 -11.86
N ILE A 214 -26.90 -2.22 -13.02
CA ILE A 214 -28.33 -2.32 -13.40
C ILE A 214 -28.80 -3.78 -13.47
N ILE A 215 -27.94 -4.69 -13.90
CA ILE A 215 -28.23 -6.13 -13.98
C ILE A 215 -28.25 -6.77 -12.59
N ARG A 216 -27.41 -6.32 -11.66
CA ARG A 216 -27.24 -6.87 -10.28
C ARG A 216 -28.41 -6.58 -9.33
N ILE A 217 -29.13 -5.49 -9.53
CA ILE A 217 -30.28 -5.11 -8.68
C ILE A 217 -31.46 -6.09 -8.81
N ARG A 218 -31.52 -6.93 -9.84
CA ARG A 218 -32.64 -7.85 -10.12
C ARG A 218 -32.48 -9.30 -9.64
N GLY A 219 -31.38 -9.70 -9.02
CA GLY A 219 -31.15 -11.11 -8.70
C GLY A 219 -30.47 -11.39 -7.36
N ARG A 220 -31.17 -11.21 -6.23
CA ARG A 220 -30.72 -11.80 -4.96
C ARG A 220 -30.96 -13.31 -4.98
N LYS A 221 -29.94 -14.11 -5.27
CA LYS A 221 -29.83 -15.51 -4.89
C LYS A 221 -28.54 -15.77 -4.13
N LEU A 222 -28.69 -16.57 -3.05
CA LEU A 222 -27.66 -17.05 -2.15
C LEU A 222 -26.35 -17.43 -2.90
N PHE A 223 -25.24 -16.93 -2.41
CA PHE A 223 -23.94 -17.07 -3.02
C PHE A 223 -23.39 -18.49 -2.93
N GLN A 224 -23.32 -19.18 -4.05
CA GLN A 224 -22.22 -20.10 -4.34
C GLN A 224 -21.11 -19.25 -4.97
N PHE A 225 -20.02 -19.01 -4.23
CA PHE A 225 -18.95 -18.13 -4.65
C PHE A 225 -18.05 -18.79 -5.69
N ALA A 226 -18.17 -18.40 -6.92
CA ALA A 226 -17.15 -18.05 -7.88
C ALA A 226 -17.83 -17.05 -8.82
N PRO A 227 -17.43 -15.78 -8.90
CA PRO A 227 -17.91 -14.91 -9.95
C PRO A 227 -17.55 -15.56 -11.28
N ASP A 228 -18.46 -15.55 -12.25
CA ASP A 228 -18.34 -16.24 -13.54
C ASP A 228 -17.06 -15.87 -14.34
N ASN A 229 -16.29 -14.89 -13.87
CA ASN A 229 -15.08 -14.36 -14.50
C ASN A 229 -13.76 -14.71 -13.78
N VAL A 230 -13.79 -15.38 -12.62
CA VAL A 230 -12.54 -15.75 -11.92
C VAL A 230 -11.99 -17.06 -12.48
N VAL A 231 -10.80 -16.99 -13.05
CA VAL A 231 -10.12 -18.20 -13.54
C VAL A 231 -9.50 -18.94 -12.36
N VAL A 232 -9.92 -20.17 -12.13
CA VAL A 232 -9.44 -21.06 -11.07
C VAL A 232 -8.59 -22.16 -11.67
N SER A 233 -7.32 -22.28 -11.25
CA SER A 233 -6.42 -23.34 -11.69
C SER A 233 -6.66 -24.66 -10.95
N GLN A 234 -6.89 -24.59 -9.65
CA GLN A 234 -7.13 -25.72 -8.76
C GLN A 234 -7.88 -25.26 -7.51
N ARG A 235 -8.66 -26.17 -6.92
CA ARG A 235 -9.31 -25.96 -5.60
C ARG A 235 -8.94 -27.09 -4.64
N VAL A 236 -8.61 -26.71 -3.40
CA VAL A 236 -8.40 -27.63 -2.27
C VAL A 236 -9.26 -27.18 -1.09
N VAL A 237 -9.56 -28.12 -0.19
CA VAL A 237 -10.37 -27.90 1.01
C VAL A 237 -9.52 -28.17 2.25
N VAL A 238 -9.54 -27.21 3.18
CA VAL A 238 -8.96 -27.36 4.53
C VAL A 238 -10.11 -27.61 5.50
N ASN A 239 -10.10 -28.76 6.17
CA ASN A 239 -11.05 -29.09 7.22
C ASN A 239 -10.34 -29.81 8.38
N PRO A 240 -10.38 -29.31 9.64
CA PRO A 240 -9.69 -29.90 10.78
C PRO A 240 -10.15 -31.32 11.11
N ASP A 241 -11.36 -31.73 10.71
CA ASP A 241 -11.88 -33.08 10.95
C ASP A 241 -11.30 -34.16 10.02
N GLY A 242 -10.45 -33.77 9.05
CA GLY A 242 -9.80 -34.68 8.11
C GLY A 242 -10.65 -35.04 6.88
N SER A 243 -11.86 -34.51 6.71
CA SER A 243 -12.71 -34.73 5.53
C SER A 243 -12.28 -33.91 4.32
N GLY A 244 -11.38 -32.91 4.50
CA GLY A 244 -10.80 -32.10 3.44
C GLY A 244 -9.56 -32.71 2.81
N ASN A 245 -8.92 -31.95 1.91
CA ASN A 245 -7.62 -32.32 1.34
C ASN A 245 -6.48 -32.11 2.36
N PHE A 246 -6.64 -31.17 3.28
CA PHE A 246 -5.69 -30.82 4.34
C PHE A 246 -6.43 -30.55 5.65
N THR A 247 -5.73 -30.75 6.76
CA THR A 247 -6.25 -30.44 8.10
C THR A 247 -5.76 -29.08 8.60
N THR A 248 -4.70 -28.51 8.01
CA THR A 248 -4.15 -27.21 8.37
C THR A 248 -4.07 -26.28 7.15
N ILE A 249 -4.17 -24.97 7.40
CA ILE A 249 -4.01 -23.94 6.37
C ILE A 249 -2.57 -23.94 5.84
N ASN A 250 -1.59 -24.09 6.74
CA ASN A 250 -0.18 -24.08 6.36
C ASN A 250 0.16 -25.22 5.38
N ASP A 251 -0.39 -26.42 5.56
CA ASP A 251 -0.17 -27.54 4.62
C ASP A 251 -0.75 -27.25 3.25
N ALA A 252 -1.95 -26.64 3.19
CA ALA A 252 -2.56 -26.22 1.93
C ALA A 252 -1.73 -25.12 1.22
N VAL A 253 -1.16 -24.18 1.96
CA VAL A 253 -0.26 -23.14 1.42
C VAL A 253 1.03 -23.78 0.88
N VAL A 254 1.60 -24.76 1.58
CA VAL A 254 2.80 -25.49 1.11
C VAL A 254 2.50 -26.22 -0.21
N ALA A 255 1.33 -26.83 -0.34
CA ALA A 255 0.90 -27.57 -1.53
C ALA A 255 0.60 -26.68 -2.74
N ALA A 256 0.30 -25.39 -2.53
CA ALA A 256 0.04 -24.45 -3.62
C ALA A 256 1.25 -24.34 -4.57
N PRO A 257 1.04 -24.16 -5.88
CA PRO A 257 2.13 -24.05 -6.86
C PRO A 257 2.98 -22.80 -6.61
N ASN A 258 4.25 -22.86 -7.01
CA ASN A 258 5.19 -21.75 -6.88
C ASN A 258 5.23 -20.92 -8.17
N ASN A 259 5.38 -19.59 -8.02
CA ASN A 259 5.62 -18.63 -9.10
C ASN A 259 4.54 -18.68 -10.20
N THR A 260 3.29 -18.84 -9.80
CA THR A 260 2.13 -18.84 -10.69
C THR A 260 1.97 -17.46 -11.34
N GLY A 261 1.77 -17.43 -12.66
CA GLY A 261 1.46 -16.19 -13.40
C GLY A 261 -0.05 -15.88 -13.39
N VAL A 262 -0.41 -14.62 -13.62
CA VAL A 262 -1.82 -14.16 -13.65
C VAL A 262 -2.68 -14.96 -14.66
N GLY A 263 -2.12 -15.37 -15.79
CA GLY A 263 -2.83 -16.14 -16.83
C GLY A 263 -3.19 -17.58 -16.44
N ASN A 264 -2.61 -18.10 -15.36
CA ASN A 264 -2.89 -19.48 -14.89
C ASN A 264 -4.10 -19.55 -13.95
N GLY A 265 -4.64 -18.41 -13.54
CA GLY A 265 -5.74 -18.34 -12.56
C GLY A 265 -5.31 -18.56 -11.11
N PHE A 266 -6.27 -18.53 -10.21
CA PHE A 266 -6.04 -18.66 -8.77
C PHE A 266 -5.97 -20.14 -8.34
N PHE A 267 -5.02 -20.44 -7.45
CA PHE A 267 -5.11 -21.62 -6.61
C PHE A 267 -6.02 -21.30 -5.42
N VAL A 268 -7.17 -21.98 -5.34
CA VAL A 268 -8.20 -21.71 -4.34
C VAL A 268 -8.06 -22.63 -3.16
N ILE A 269 -7.95 -22.09 -1.95
CA ILE A 269 -8.02 -22.80 -0.67
C ILE A 269 -9.36 -22.47 -0.03
N HIS A 270 -10.27 -23.41 0.00
CA HIS A 270 -11.52 -23.30 0.78
C HIS A 270 -11.25 -23.76 2.20
N VAL A 271 -11.40 -22.85 3.15
CA VAL A 271 -11.19 -23.08 4.58
C VAL A 271 -12.57 -23.21 5.23
N VAL A 272 -12.95 -24.42 5.60
CA VAL A 272 -14.26 -24.73 6.19
C VAL A 272 -14.42 -24.00 7.53
N ALA A 273 -15.66 -23.75 7.94
CA ALA A 273 -15.98 -23.15 9.23
C ALA A 273 -15.27 -23.87 10.39
N GLY A 274 -14.61 -23.10 11.25
CA GLY A 274 -13.81 -23.61 12.37
C GLY A 274 -12.86 -22.56 12.91
N VAL A 275 -12.23 -22.87 14.04
CA VAL A 275 -11.19 -22.03 14.66
C VAL A 275 -9.83 -22.66 14.38
N TYR A 276 -8.98 -21.93 13.67
CA TYR A 276 -7.64 -22.33 13.26
C TYR A 276 -6.62 -21.56 14.09
N GLU A 277 -6.08 -22.19 15.11
CA GLU A 277 -4.99 -21.63 15.93
C GLU A 277 -3.65 -21.81 15.21
N GLU A 278 -3.49 -21.08 14.10
CA GLU A 278 -2.31 -21.17 13.23
C GLU A 278 -1.69 -19.78 12.98
N TYR A 279 -0.36 -19.73 12.97
CA TYR A 279 0.39 -18.60 12.41
C TYR A 279 0.66 -18.91 10.94
N VAL A 280 -0.03 -18.18 10.05
CA VAL A 280 0.04 -18.43 8.61
C VAL A 280 0.92 -17.39 7.95
N SER A 281 1.93 -17.83 7.20
CA SER A 281 2.78 -16.95 6.40
C SER A 281 2.78 -17.40 4.95
N ILE A 282 2.32 -16.54 4.04
CA ILE A 282 2.27 -16.80 2.60
C ILE A 282 3.49 -16.14 1.94
N PRO A 283 4.52 -16.93 1.55
CA PRO A 283 5.77 -16.43 1.02
C PRO A 283 5.63 -15.93 -0.43
N LYS A 284 6.57 -15.09 -0.88
CA LYS A 284 6.55 -14.38 -2.17
C LYS A 284 6.36 -15.27 -3.41
N ASN A 285 6.72 -16.55 -3.32
CA ASN A 285 6.59 -17.50 -4.43
C ASN A 285 5.19 -18.14 -4.55
N LYS A 286 4.29 -17.98 -3.56
CA LYS A 286 2.90 -18.49 -3.58
C LYS A 286 1.92 -17.46 -4.16
N GLN A 287 2.19 -17.01 -5.39
CA GLN A 287 1.43 -15.96 -6.08
C GLN A 287 0.06 -16.45 -6.55
N TYR A 288 -0.92 -15.52 -6.65
CA TYR A 288 -2.29 -15.77 -7.11
C TYR A 288 -2.99 -16.88 -6.31
N LEU A 289 -2.88 -16.79 -4.99
CA LEU A 289 -3.59 -17.65 -4.07
C LEU A 289 -4.87 -16.95 -3.60
N MET A 290 -6.01 -17.67 -3.66
CA MET A 290 -7.29 -17.18 -3.16
C MET A 290 -7.75 -18.07 -2.01
N MET A 291 -8.00 -17.46 -0.85
CA MET A 291 -8.48 -18.15 0.34
C MET A 291 -9.95 -17.76 0.59
N ILE A 292 -10.83 -18.75 0.72
CA ILE A 292 -12.27 -18.53 0.90
C ILE A 292 -12.72 -19.26 2.16
N GLY A 293 -13.25 -18.53 3.13
CA GLY A 293 -13.92 -19.09 4.30
C GLY A 293 -15.43 -19.21 4.12
N ASP A 294 -16.09 -19.79 5.10
CA ASP A 294 -17.57 -19.95 5.12
C ASP A 294 -18.29 -18.71 5.67
N GLY A 295 -17.58 -17.77 6.28
CA GLY A 295 -18.15 -16.51 6.76
C GLY A 295 -17.37 -15.85 7.90
N ILE A 296 -17.61 -14.56 8.11
CA ILE A 296 -17.15 -13.84 9.31
C ILE A 296 -17.69 -14.57 10.55
N ASN A 297 -16.82 -14.77 11.55
CA ASN A 297 -17.10 -15.53 12.77
C ASN A 297 -17.43 -17.03 12.56
N GLN A 298 -17.31 -17.54 11.34
CA GLN A 298 -17.42 -18.97 11.03
C GLN A 298 -16.05 -19.57 10.74
N THR A 299 -15.28 -19.00 9.82
CA THR A 299 -13.89 -19.38 9.57
C THR A 299 -12.99 -18.37 10.27
N ILE A 300 -12.31 -18.78 11.33
CA ILE A 300 -11.51 -17.90 12.20
C ILE A 300 -10.06 -18.38 12.24
N ILE A 301 -9.13 -17.55 11.80
CA ILE A 301 -7.69 -17.77 11.94
C ILE A 301 -7.22 -16.92 13.12
N THR A 302 -6.65 -17.53 14.17
CA THR A 302 -6.37 -16.87 15.44
C THR A 302 -4.99 -17.17 15.98
N GLY A 303 -4.42 -16.20 16.72
CA GLY A 303 -3.15 -16.27 17.43
C GLY A 303 -3.10 -15.20 18.53
N ASN A 304 -1.96 -15.12 19.24
CA ASN A 304 -1.80 -14.22 20.39
C ASN A 304 -0.39 -13.64 20.56
N ARG A 305 0.44 -13.64 19.50
CA ARG A 305 1.78 -13.04 19.55
C ARG A 305 1.68 -11.53 19.74
N SER A 306 2.61 -10.98 20.53
CA SER A 306 2.68 -9.55 20.82
C SER A 306 4.13 -9.08 21.02
N VAL A 307 4.35 -7.77 21.00
CA VAL A 307 5.66 -7.17 21.29
C VAL A 307 6.08 -7.46 22.75
N VAL A 308 5.14 -7.42 23.69
CA VAL A 308 5.41 -7.74 25.11
C VAL A 308 5.91 -9.17 25.28
N ASP A 309 5.51 -10.10 24.41
CA ASP A 309 5.94 -11.50 24.44
C ASP A 309 7.26 -11.74 23.66
N GLY A 310 7.93 -10.66 23.23
CA GLY A 310 9.26 -10.71 22.60
C GLY A 310 9.25 -10.86 21.07
N TRP A 311 8.10 -10.70 20.42
CA TRP A 311 8.00 -10.63 18.97
C TRP A 311 8.24 -9.19 18.48
N THR A 312 8.74 -9.02 17.25
CA THR A 312 8.65 -7.71 16.60
C THR A 312 7.19 -7.44 16.20
N THR A 313 6.80 -6.17 16.07
CA THR A 313 5.47 -5.81 15.55
C THR A 313 5.22 -6.53 14.22
N PHE A 314 6.23 -6.59 13.34
CA PHE A 314 6.15 -7.24 12.04
C PHE A 314 5.88 -8.76 12.12
N ASN A 315 6.50 -9.47 13.07
CA ASN A 315 6.35 -10.93 13.28
C ASN A 315 5.25 -11.31 14.29
N SER A 316 4.59 -10.33 14.91
CA SER A 316 3.44 -10.62 15.79
C SER A 316 2.20 -11.06 15.02
N ALA A 317 2.17 -10.85 13.70
CA ALA A 317 1.00 -11.11 12.86
C ALA A 317 0.54 -12.58 12.94
N THR A 318 -0.74 -12.76 13.21
CA THR A 318 -1.39 -14.09 13.13
C THR A 318 -1.39 -14.58 11.68
N PHE A 319 -1.69 -13.70 10.73
CA PHE A 319 -1.65 -13.98 9.30
C PHE A 319 -0.77 -12.95 8.58
N ALA A 320 0.18 -13.42 7.80
CA ALA A 320 1.09 -12.57 7.03
C ALA A 320 1.14 -13.00 5.57
N VAL A 321 1.12 -12.04 4.64
CA VAL A 321 1.23 -12.33 3.21
C VAL A 321 2.15 -11.33 2.51
N VAL A 322 3.05 -11.86 1.64
CA VAL A 322 3.91 -11.07 0.75
C VAL A 322 3.81 -11.55 -0.72
N ALA A 323 2.97 -12.52 -0.98
CA ALA A 323 2.72 -13.09 -2.32
C ALA A 323 1.80 -12.18 -3.14
N GLN A 324 2.22 -11.77 -4.32
CA GLN A 324 1.44 -10.96 -5.25
C GLN A 324 0.10 -11.64 -5.62
N GLY A 325 -0.98 -10.83 -5.71
CA GLY A 325 -2.29 -11.28 -6.17
C GLY A 325 -3.05 -12.13 -5.14
N PHE A 326 -2.78 -11.96 -3.85
CA PHE A 326 -3.51 -12.66 -2.79
C PHE A 326 -4.95 -12.13 -2.64
N VAL A 327 -5.90 -13.05 -2.49
CA VAL A 327 -7.30 -12.71 -2.22
C VAL A 327 -7.81 -13.49 -1.02
N ALA A 328 -8.47 -12.81 -0.08
CA ALA A 328 -9.18 -13.44 1.04
C ALA A 328 -10.65 -13.04 1.03
N ILE A 329 -11.53 -14.00 1.27
CA ILE A 329 -12.99 -13.82 1.26
C ILE A 329 -13.62 -14.55 2.42
N ASN A 330 -14.53 -13.89 3.17
CA ASN A 330 -15.34 -14.51 4.22
C ASN A 330 -14.51 -15.13 5.38
N ILE A 331 -13.44 -14.47 5.83
CA ILE A 331 -12.55 -14.98 6.88
C ILE A 331 -12.43 -13.96 8.00
N THR A 332 -12.38 -14.43 9.25
CA THR A 332 -11.98 -13.64 10.41
C THR A 332 -10.50 -13.90 10.73
N PHE A 333 -9.70 -12.83 10.75
CA PHE A 333 -8.32 -12.81 11.21
C PHE A 333 -8.28 -12.17 12.60
N ARG A 334 -7.77 -12.88 13.60
CA ARG A 334 -7.85 -12.44 14.99
C ARG A 334 -6.51 -12.55 15.69
N ASN A 335 -6.16 -11.51 16.47
CA ASN A 335 -5.10 -11.60 17.48
C ASN A 335 -5.72 -11.37 18.86
N THR A 336 -5.58 -12.37 19.71
CA THR A 336 -6.21 -12.44 21.04
C THR A 336 -5.30 -11.98 22.19
N ALA A 337 -4.15 -11.37 21.90
CA ALA A 337 -3.22 -10.90 22.94
C ALA A 337 -3.86 -9.92 23.95
N GLY A 338 -4.81 -9.11 23.48
CA GLY A 338 -5.51 -8.12 24.30
C GLY A 338 -4.75 -6.79 24.43
N ALA A 339 -5.45 -5.74 24.87
CA ALA A 339 -4.91 -4.38 24.95
C ALA A 339 -3.63 -4.28 25.83
N ILE A 340 -3.54 -5.08 26.88
CA ILE A 340 -2.40 -5.07 27.83
C ILE A 340 -1.08 -5.53 27.20
N LYS A 341 -1.14 -6.19 26.04
CA LYS A 341 0.03 -6.72 25.35
C LYS A 341 0.56 -5.77 24.27
N HIS A 342 0.01 -4.57 24.18
CA HIS A 342 0.38 -3.53 23.22
C HIS A 342 0.29 -4.03 21.77
N GLN A 343 1.30 -3.76 20.92
CA GLN A 343 1.28 -4.11 19.49
C GLN A 343 1.12 -5.61 19.28
N ALA A 344 0.06 -6.00 18.57
CA ALA A 344 -0.32 -7.40 18.35
C ALA A 344 -1.17 -7.51 17.07
N VAL A 345 -0.53 -7.86 15.96
CA VAL A 345 -1.10 -7.80 14.63
C VAL A 345 -2.00 -9.02 14.34
N ALA A 346 -3.22 -8.78 13.86
CA ALA A 346 -4.10 -9.85 13.37
C ALA A 346 -3.74 -10.23 11.93
N LEU A 347 -3.61 -9.23 11.04
CA LEU A 347 -3.21 -9.44 9.65
C LEU A 347 -2.16 -8.42 9.22
N ARG A 348 -1.11 -8.89 8.54
CA ARG A 348 -0.12 -8.06 7.84
C ARG A 348 -0.11 -8.40 6.35
N SER A 349 -0.38 -7.40 5.49
CA SER A 349 -0.21 -7.52 4.05
C SER A 349 0.93 -6.64 3.54
N GLY A 350 1.93 -7.28 2.92
CA GLY A 350 2.97 -6.67 2.09
C GLY A 350 2.91 -7.24 0.66
N ALA A 351 1.71 -7.57 0.20
CA ALA A 351 1.46 -8.23 -1.08
C ALA A 351 0.89 -7.24 -2.11
N ASP A 352 1.55 -7.11 -3.27
CA ASP A 352 1.00 -6.29 -4.36
C ASP A 352 -0.28 -6.93 -4.92
N LEU A 353 -1.29 -6.10 -5.22
CA LEU A 353 -2.59 -6.53 -5.74
C LEU A 353 -3.33 -7.48 -4.79
N SER A 354 -3.25 -7.24 -3.49
CA SER A 354 -4.01 -8.03 -2.52
C SER A 354 -5.40 -7.44 -2.28
N ALA A 355 -6.41 -8.32 -2.22
CA ALA A 355 -7.79 -7.93 -1.98
C ALA A 355 -8.40 -8.75 -0.84
N PHE A 356 -9.15 -8.06 0.03
CA PHE A 356 -9.87 -8.66 1.15
C PHE A 356 -11.34 -8.27 1.04
N TYR A 357 -12.21 -9.26 0.99
CA TYR A 357 -13.64 -9.04 0.81
C TYR A 357 -14.46 -9.78 1.86
N ASN A 358 -15.37 -9.05 2.52
CA ASN A 358 -16.22 -9.59 3.56
C ASN A 358 -15.42 -10.34 4.64
N CYS A 359 -14.31 -9.73 5.10
CA CYS A 359 -13.42 -10.26 6.13
C CYS A 359 -13.56 -9.46 7.43
N SER A 360 -13.21 -10.07 8.57
CA SER A 360 -13.07 -9.37 9.84
C SER A 360 -11.62 -9.37 10.31
N PHE A 361 -11.14 -8.23 10.83
CA PHE A 361 -9.81 -8.06 11.44
C PHE A 361 -10.01 -7.63 12.89
N GLU A 362 -9.62 -8.50 13.82
CA GLU A 362 -9.93 -8.34 15.23
C GLU A 362 -8.67 -8.33 16.09
N GLY A 363 -8.46 -7.24 16.79
CA GLY A 363 -7.35 -7.04 17.72
C GLY A 363 -7.59 -5.84 18.62
N TYR A 364 -6.50 -5.24 19.07
CA TYR A 364 -6.46 -4.02 19.87
C TYR A 364 -5.45 -3.03 19.25
N GLN A 365 -4.28 -2.81 19.87
CA GLN A 365 -3.25 -1.98 19.25
C GLN A 365 -2.64 -2.69 18.05
N ASP A 366 -2.50 -1.97 16.92
CA ASP A 366 -1.83 -2.45 15.70
C ASP A 366 -2.53 -3.67 15.05
N THR A 367 -3.87 -3.67 14.93
CA THR A 367 -4.64 -4.82 14.44
C THR A 367 -4.36 -5.16 12.98
N LEU A 368 -4.47 -4.18 12.07
CA LEU A 368 -4.37 -4.33 10.62
C LEU A 368 -3.14 -3.60 10.09
N TYR A 369 -2.10 -4.36 9.75
CA TYR A 369 -0.86 -3.83 9.19
C TYR A 369 -0.92 -3.83 7.66
N THR A 370 -1.36 -2.73 7.07
CA THR A 370 -1.28 -2.46 5.63
C THR A 370 0.16 -2.06 5.28
N HIS A 371 1.07 -3.05 5.30
CA HIS A 371 2.51 -2.82 5.33
C HIS A 371 3.04 -2.07 4.10
N SER A 372 2.76 -2.57 2.88
CA SER A 372 3.31 -2.00 1.66
C SER A 372 2.55 -2.45 0.41
N LEU A 373 2.84 -1.82 -0.73
CA LEU A 373 2.30 -2.15 -2.05
C LEU A 373 0.81 -1.83 -2.18
N ARG A 374 0.13 -2.31 -3.26
CA ARG A 374 -1.28 -1.97 -3.53
C ARG A 374 -2.22 -2.97 -2.87
N GLN A 375 -3.17 -2.45 -2.08
CA GLN A 375 -4.11 -3.27 -1.32
C GLN A 375 -5.53 -2.70 -1.44
N PHE A 376 -6.52 -3.58 -1.41
CA PHE A 376 -7.93 -3.23 -1.42
C PHE A 376 -8.73 -4.03 -0.39
N TYR A 377 -9.54 -3.35 0.40
CA TYR A 377 -10.42 -3.93 1.41
C TYR A 377 -11.84 -3.50 1.12
N ARG A 378 -12.77 -4.47 1.08
CA ARG A 378 -14.17 -4.22 0.75
C ARG A 378 -15.12 -4.95 1.68
N ASN A 379 -16.13 -4.26 2.20
CA ASN A 379 -17.13 -4.82 3.14
C ASN A 379 -16.48 -5.55 4.32
N CYS A 380 -15.38 -5.02 4.86
CA CYS A 380 -14.67 -5.64 5.97
C CYS A 380 -15.02 -4.98 7.30
N ASP A 381 -14.99 -5.75 8.38
CA ASP A 381 -15.12 -5.29 9.75
C ASP A 381 -13.74 -5.16 10.39
N ILE A 382 -13.39 -4.01 10.96
CA ILE A 382 -12.05 -3.73 11.49
C ILE A 382 -12.15 -3.21 12.91
N TYR A 383 -11.65 -4.00 13.87
CA TYR A 383 -11.72 -3.71 15.30
C TYR A 383 -10.34 -3.42 15.88
N GLY A 384 -10.22 -2.36 16.67
CA GLY A 384 -8.96 -2.06 17.36
C GLY A 384 -9.00 -0.82 18.24
N THR A 385 -7.83 -0.42 18.73
CA THR A 385 -7.67 0.70 19.66
C THR A 385 -6.65 1.72 19.15
N VAL A 386 -5.38 1.60 19.55
CA VAL A 386 -4.31 2.52 19.16
C VAL A 386 -3.73 2.06 17.82
N ASP A 387 -3.67 2.97 16.83
CA ASP A 387 -3.00 2.75 15.54
C ASP A 387 -3.49 1.49 14.79
N PHE A 388 -4.77 1.16 14.92
CA PHE A 388 -5.23 -0.18 14.55
C PHE A 388 -5.36 -0.43 13.04
N ILE A 389 -5.21 0.60 12.18
CA ILE A 389 -4.99 0.50 10.74
C ILE A 389 -3.69 1.26 10.44
N PHE A 390 -2.58 0.56 10.27
CA PHE A 390 -1.28 1.21 10.15
C PHE A 390 -0.40 0.59 9.06
N GLY A 391 0.62 1.32 8.64
CA GLY A 391 1.57 0.86 7.62
C GLY A 391 1.78 1.90 6.53
N ASN A 392 2.39 1.47 5.42
CA ASN A 392 2.79 2.33 4.31
C ASN A 392 2.44 1.75 2.93
N ALA A 393 1.29 1.13 2.81
CA ALA A 393 0.73 0.67 1.54
C ALA A 393 0.11 1.84 0.73
N ALA A 394 -0.13 1.62 -0.55
CA ALA A 394 -1.16 2.32 -1.30
C ALA A 394 -2.46 1.52 -1.10
N VAL A 395 -3.30 1.94 -0.18
CA VAL A 395 -4.46 1.15 0.25
C VAL A 395 -5.76 1.94 0.16
N VAL A 396 -6.80 1.28 -0.33
CA VAL A 396 -8.19 1.76 -0.28
C VAL A 396 -9.02 0.79 0.54
N LEU A 397 -9.67 1.32 1.58
CA LEU A 397 -10.73 0.65 2.32
C LEU A 397 -12.06 1.23 1.82
N GLN A 398 -12.94 0.38 1.30
CA GLN A 398 -14.20 0.81 0.70
C GLN A 398 -15.39 0.01 1.27
N ASP A 399 -16.44 0.71 1.69
CA ASP A 399 -17.63 0.12 2.35
C ASP A 399 -17.29 -0.74 3.59
N CYS A 400 -16.21 -0.40 4.30
CA CYS A 400 -15.82 -1.12 5.52
C CYS A 400 -16.47 -0.52 6.76
N ASN A 401 -16.67 -1.36 7.77
CA ASN A 401 -17.07 -0.92 9.10
C ASN A 401 -15.83 -0.85 10.00
N ILE A 402 -15.58 0.30 10.59
CA ILE A 402 -14.42 0.58 11.42
C ILE A 402 -14.90 0.77 12.85
N TYR A 403 -14.46 -0.12 13.74
CA TYR A 403 -14.95 -0.23 15.11
C TYR A 403 -13.85 0.05 16.13
N PRO A 404 -13.65 1.32 16.56
CA PRO A 404 -12.83 1.61 17.73
C PRO A 404 -13.36 0.89 18.95
N ARG A 405 -12.45 0.22 19.70
CA ARG A 405 -12.73 -0.57 20.91
C ARG A 405 -12.33 0.19 22.16
N LEU A 406 -12.68 -0.36 23.32
CA LEU A 406 -12.24 0.19 24.61
C LEU A 406 -10.74 -0.05 24.82
N PRO A 407 -9.87 0.98 24.85
CA PRO A 407 -8.45 0.85 25.09
C PRO A 407 -8.14 0.71 26.60
N LEU A 408 -6.87 0.61 26.95
CA LEU A 408 -6.45 0.68 28.34
C LEU A 408 -6.77 2.07 28.94
N GLN A 409 -6.92 2.10 30.27
CA GLN A 409 -7.10 3.35 30.99
C GLN A 409 -5.99 4.36 30.64
N ASN A 410 -6.34 5.62 30.41
CA ASN A 410 -5.45 6.71 29.98
C ASN A 410 -4.89 6.59 28.55
N GLN A 411 -5.34 5.63 27.77
CA GLN A 411 -5.10 5.59 26.33
C GLN A 411 -6.24 6.30 25.57
N PHE A 412 -6.00 6.57 24.30
CA PHE A 412 -6.96 7.04 23.32
C PHE A 412 -6.99 6.07 22.14
N ASN A 413 -8.00 6.16 21.29
CA ASN A 413 -8.02 5.47 20.02
C ASN A 413 -7.43 6.35 18.90
N ALA A 414 -6.56 5.76 18.09
CA ALA A 414 -6.16 6.31 16.80
C ALA A 414 -6.53 5.27 15.73
N ILE A 415 -7.44 5.62 14.83
CA ILE A 415 -7.92 4.69 13.81
C ILE A 415 -6.77 4.37 12.85
N THR A 416 -6.05 5.41 12.38
CA THR A 416 -4.96 5.24 11.43
C THR A 416 -3.62 5.74 11.97
N ALA A 417 -2.53 5.05 11.56
CA ALA A 417 -1.15 5.50 11.75
C ALA A 417 -0.35 5.23 10.47
N GLN A 418 -0.47 6.11 9.49
CA GLN A 418 0.16 5.92 8.19
C GLN A 418 1.64 6.29 8.23
N GLY A 419 2.49 5.46 7.61
CA GLY A 419 3.93 5.45 7.77
C GLY A 419 4.74 5.89 6.54
N ARG A 420 4.31 6.86 5.74
CA ARG A 420 5.04 7.35 4.57
C ARG A 420 6.27 8.13 4.99
N THR A 421 7.45 7.67 4.53
CA THR A 421 8.77 8.19 4.92
C THR A 421 9.41 9.10 3.87
N ASP A 422 8.91 9.08 2.63
CA ASP A 422 9.48 9.86 1.51
C ASP A 422 8.37 10.51 0.69
N ILE A 423 8.56 11.78 0.32
CA ILE A 423 7.59 12.57 -0.45
C ILE A 423 7.31 11.98 -1.86
N ASN A 424 8.18 11.13 -2.37
CA ASN A 424 8.04 10.51 -3.69
C ASN A 424 7.31 9.17 -3.66
N GLN A 425 7.09 8.55 -2.48
CA GLN A 425 6.33 7.31 -2.36
C GLN A 425 4.88 7.51 -2.81
N ASN A 426 4.34 6.56 -3.59
CA ASN A 426 2.92 6.53 -3.96
C ASN A 426 2.14 5.71 -2.93
N THR A 427 2.14 6.14 -1.67
CA THR A 427 1.53 5.43 -0.55
C THR A 427 0.60 6.33 0.23
N GLY A 428 -0.33 5.76 0.96
CA GLY A 428 -1.32 6.44 1.78
C GLY A 428 -2.50 5.53 2.10
N THR A 429 -3.34 5.95 3.04
CA THR A 429 -4.55 5.24 3.44
C THR A 429 -5.77 6.05 3.00
N SER A 430 -6.58 5.50 2.10
CA SER A 430 -7.84 6.08 1.64
C SER A 430 -9.00 5.29 2.25
N ILE A 431 -9.81 5.96 3.07
CA ILE A 431 -11.01 5.40 3.71
C ILE A 431 -12.22 6.01 2.99
N HIS A 432 -12.90 5.19 2.19
CA HIS A 432 -13.91 5.62 1.24
C HIS A 432 -15.25 4.93 1.48
N ASN A 433 -16.30 5.71 1.74
CA ASN A 433 -17.65 5.22 2.02
C ASN A 433 -17.70 4.19 3.17
N CYS A 434 -16.87 4.38 4.19
CA CYS A 434 -16.83 3.53 5.36
C CYS A 434 -17.73 4.06 6.48
N SER A 435 -18.09 3.19 7.42
CA SER A 435 -18.82 3.54 8.62
C SER A 435 -17.90 3.46 9.84
N ILE A 436 -17.78 4.55 10.59
CA ILE A 436 -16.98 4.64 11.82
C ILE A 436 -17.95 4.71 13.00
N THR A 437 -18.06 3.60 13.73
CA THR A 437 -18.99 3.44 14.88
C THR A 437 -18.29 2.73 16.03
N ALA A 438 -18.67 3.03 17.27
CA ALA A 438 -18.05 2.41 18.44
C ALA A 438 -18.34 0.90 18.49
N ALA A 439 -17.32 0.08 18.79
CA ALA A 439 -17.54 -1.30 19.21
C ALA A 439 -18.34 -1.37 20.52
N SER A 440 -18.98 -2.48 20.79
CA SER A 440 -19.89 -2.63 21.95
C SER A 440 -19.21 -2.35 23.29
N ASP A 441 -17.95 -2.74 23.46
CA ASP A 441 -17.17 -2.49 24.68
C ASP A 441 -16.88 -0.99 24.89
N LEU A 442 -16.62 -0.23 23.83
CA LEU A 442 -16.45 1.21 23.88
C LEU A 442 -17.80 1.92 24.08
N ALA A 443 -18.83 1.54 23.33
CA ALA A 443 -20.16 2.16 23.40
C ALA A 443 -20.82 2.04 24.77
N THR A 444 -20.54 0.96 25.52
CA THR A 444 -21.06 0.76 26.89
C THR A 444 -20.15 1.33 27.98
N SER A 445 -19.02 1.92 27.63
CA SER A 445 -18.09 2.53 28.56
C SER A 445 -18.57 3.92 29.03
N ASN A 446 -17.91 4.49 30.04
CA ASN A 446 -18.31 5.77 30.64
C ASN A 446 -18.00 7.01 29.77
N GLY A 447 -17.71 6.85 28.48
CA GLY A 447 -17.61 7.93 27.50
C GLY A 447 -16.41 8.88 27.65
N THR A 448 -15.34 8.50 28.35
CA THR A 448 -14.13 9.33 28.54
C THR A 448 -13.02 9.07 27.51
N THR A 449 -13.16 8.02 26.71
CA THR A 449 -12.16 7.63 25.69
C THR A 449 -12.26 8.53 24.47
N LYS A 450 -11.18 9.24 24.15
CA LYS A 450 -11.08 10.02 22.92
C LYS A 450 -10.72 9.10 21.75
N THR A 451 -11.37 9.30 20.61
CA THR A 451 -11.08 8.61 19.36
C THR A 451 -10.69 9.61 18.27
N TYR A 452 -9.54 9.41 17.67
CA TYR A 452 -9.01 10.24 16.58
C TYR A 452 -9.02 9.48 15.26
N LEU A 453 -9.21 10.18 14.14
CA LEU A 453 -9.14 9.63 12.78
C LEU A 453 -7.75 9.06 12.47
N GLY A 454 -6.72 9.66 13.08
CA GLY A 454 -5.36 9.13 12.97
C GLY A 454 -4.29 10.05 13.54
N ARG A 455 -3.05 9.55 13.47
CA ARG A 455 -1.84 10.29 13.84
C ARG A 455 -0.67 9.96 12.91
N PRO A 456 0.29 10.90 12.69
CA PRO A 456 1.38 10.68 11.72
C PRO A 456 2.49 9.82 12.32
N TRP A 457 2.54 8.54 11.96
CA TRP A 457 3.64 7.67 12.37
C TRP A 457 4.98 8.10 11.77
N LYS A 458 4.96 8.61 10.52
CA LYS A 458 6.16 9.09 9.82
C LYS A 458 5.93 10.46 9.18
N GLN A 459 7.03 11.11 8.79
CA GLN A 459 7.08 12.53 8.41
C GLN A 459 6.11 12.93 7.29
N TYR A 460 5.88 12.07 6.29
CA TYR A 460 5.01 12.36 5.15
C TYR A 460 3.71 11.55 5.20
N SER A 461 3.26 11.18 6.39
CA SER A 461 2.02 10.42 6.62
C SER A 461 0.87 10.96 5.78
N ARG A 462 0.11 10.07 5.11
CA ARG A 462 -0.96 10.46 4.19
C ARG A 462 -2.22 9.62 4.41
N THR A 463 -3.28 10.25 4.91
CA THR A 463 -4.56 9.59 5.19
C THR A 463 -5.73 10.48 4.78
N LEU A 464 -6.73 9.87 4.14
CA LEU A 464 -7.93 10.54 3.69
C LEU A 464 -9.18 9.77 4.14
N TYR A 465 -10.19 10.51 4.59
CA TYR A 465 -11.54 10.02 4.81
C TYR A 465 -12.46 10.69 3.79
N MET A 466 -13.11 9.88 2.96
CA MET A 466 -13.95 10.36 1.87
C MET A 466 -15.33 9.70 1.93
N GLN A 467 -16.40 10.50 1.88
CA GLN A 467 -17.79 10.07 1.80
C GLN A 467 -18.17 9.01 2.87
N SER A 468 -17.50 9.08 4.02
CA SER A 468 -17.63 8.12 5.12
C SER A 468 -18.55 8.64 6.21
N PHE A 469 -19.29 7.74 6.84
CA PHE A 469 -20.17 8.06 7.97
C PHE A 469 -19.38 8.02 9.28
N MET A 470 -19.55 9.03 10.12
CA MET A 470 -18.96 9.12 11.46
C MET A 470 -20.05 9.32 12.51
N ASP A 471 -20.11 8.39 13.48
CA ASP A 471 -21.15 8.36 14.49
C ASP A 471 -21.03 9.51 15.49
N ASP A 472 -22.14 9.78 16.20
CA ASP A 472 -22.24 10.88 17.16
C ASP A 472 -21.33 10.66 18.37
N GLY A 473 -20.62 11.73 18.77
CA GLY A 473 -19.79 11.73 19.97
C GLY A 473 -18.57 10.79 19.94
N LEU A 474 -18.33 10.06 18.84
CA LEU A 474 -17.24 9.10 18.75
C LEU A 474 -15.92 9.78 18.39
N VAL A 475 -15.89 10.57 17.32
CA VAL A 475 -14.68 11.25 16.86
C VAL A 475 -14.47 12.53 17.65
N ASP A 476 -13.28 12.66 18.28
CA ASP A 476 -12.91 13.90 18.97
C ASP A 476 -13.03 15.11 18.01
N PRO A 477 -13.56 16.25 18.44
CA PRO A 477 -13.71 17.42 17.57
C PRO A 477 -12.42 17.86 16.85
N GLU A 478 -11.24 17.69 17.48
CA GLU A 478 -9.94 17.94 16.84
C GLU A 478 -9.69 17.01 15.64
N GLY A 479 -10.34 15.87 15.59
CA GLY A 479 -10.26 14.86 14.51
C GLY A 479 -8.95 14.08 14.47
N TRP A 480 -7.82 14.75 14.60
CA TRP A 480 -6.49 14.17 14.40
C TRP A 480 -5.59 14.40 15.63
N LYS A 481 -4.64 13.48 15.83
CA LYS A 481 -3.74 13.53 16.98
C LYS A 481 -2.30 13.73 16.53
N ALA A 482 -1.58 14.68 17.13
CA ALA A 482 -0.13 14.79 16.91
C ALA A 482 0.59 13.55 17.47
N TRP A 483 1.66 13.11 16.77
CA TRP A 483 2.51 12.00 17.25
C TRP A 483 3.36 12.45 18.45
N SER A 484 4.13 13.52 18.27
CA SER A 484 4.98 14.11 19.31
C SER A 484 5.32 15.56 18.93
N GLY A 485 4.91 16.55 19.75
CA GLY A 485 5.13 17.94 19.44
C GLY A 485 4.65 18.31 18.03
N ASP A 486 5.47 19.06 17.31
CA ASP A 486 5.18 19.53 15.94
C ASP A 486 5.66 18.56 14.85
N PHE A 487 6.06 17.33 15.22
CA PHE A 487 6.54 16.34 14.26
C PHE A 487 5.53 16.09 13.14
N ALA A 488 5.97 16.24 11.89
CA ALA A 488 5.22 15.97 10.66
C ALA A 488 4.03 16.88 10.36
N LEU A 489 3.65 17.83 11.23
CA LEU A 489 2.42 18.61 11.09
C LEU A 489 2.39 19.51 9.83
N ASP A 490 3.54 19.85 9.28
CA ASP A 490 3.72 20.65 8.06
C ASP A 490 3.96 19.80 6.79
N THR A 491 4.30 18.51 6.97
CA THR A 491 4.69 17.62 5.87
C THR A 491 3.74 16.46 5.62
N LEU A 492 2.87 16.14 6.58
CA LEU A 492 1.79 15.18 6.41
C LEU A 492 0.74 15.67 5.38
N TYR A 493 -0.09 14.77 4.90
CA TYR A 493 -1.27 15.11 4.10
C TYR A 493 -2.49 14.37 4.68
N TYR A 494 -3.21 15.04 5.55
CA TYR A 494 -4.46 14.55 6.11
C TYR A 494 -5.63 15.30 5.48
N ALA A 495 -6.63 14.56 5.01
CA ALA A 495 -7.73 15.18 4.30
C ALA A 495 -9.08 14.55 4.60
N GLU A 496 -10.11 15.38 4.59
CA GLU A 496 -11.51 14.98 4.71
C GLU A 496 -12.31 15.51 3.51
N PHE A 497 -13.17 14.65 2.93
CA PHE A 497 -14.02 15.01 1.79
C PHE A 497 -15.41 14.40 1.94
N ASP A 498 -16.45 15.26 1.93
CA ASP A 498 -17.86 14.87 1.84
C ASP A 498 -18.27 13.77 2.84
N ASN A 499 -17.69 13.78 4.05
CA ASN A 499 -18.04 12.84 5.10
C ASN A 499 -19.38 13.21 5.72
N GLN A 500 -20.09 12.23 6.23
CA GLN A 500 -21.46 12.34 6.72
C GLN A 500 -21.57 11.88 8.18
N GLY A 501 -22.72 12.15 8.77
CA GLY A 501 -22.99 11.84 10.19
C GLY A 501 -22.53 12.92 11.14
N PRO A 502 -22.97 12.87 12.41
CA PRO A 502 -22.71 13.93 13.39
C PRO A 502 -21.23 14.15 13.71
N GLY A 503 -20.40 13.09 13.67
CA GLY A 503 -18.97 13.15 13.92
C GLY A 503 -18.13 13.74 12.77
N SER A 504 -18.74 14.02 11.60
CA SER A 504 -18.04 14.53 10.41
C SER A 504 -17.82 16.04 10.37
N ASN A 505 -18.30 16.79 11.36
CA ASN A 505 -18.17 18.24 11.41
C ASN A 505 -16.69 18.67 11.52
N THR A 506 -16.20 19.40 10.52
CA THR A 506 -14.79 19.81 10.41
C THR A 506 -14.47 21.17 11.06
N SER A 507 -15.45 21.91 11.61
CA SER A 507 -15.24 23.28 12.11
C SER A 507 -14.28 23.39 13.30
N ASN A 508 -14.09 22.31 14.06
CA ASN A 508 -13.21 22.25 15.23
C ASN A 508 -12.00 21.33 15.00
N ARG A 509 -11.72 20.91 13.76
CA ARG A 509 -10.54 20.11 13.43
C ARG A 509 -9.26 20.89 13.68
N VAL A 510 -8.16 20.14 13.79
CA VAL A 510 -6.81 20.71 13.90
C VAL A 510 -6.52 21.70 12.76
N THR A 511 -5.65 22.68 13.03
CA THR A 511 -5.27 23.74 12.08
C THR A 511 -3.85 23.56 11.52
N TRP A 512 -3.35 22.31 11.46
CA TRP A 512 -2.01 22.01 10.96
C TRP A 512 -1.86 22.35 9.47
N PRO A 513 -0.70 22.82 9.01
CA PRO A 513 -0.47 23.10 7.59
C PRO A 513 -0.73 21.90 6.67
N GLY A 514 -0.51 20.69 7.16
CA GLY A 514 -0.74 19.46 6.39
C GLY A 514 -2.18 18.92 6.44
N TYR A 515 -3.10 19.53 7.20
CA TYR A 515 -4.51 19.14 7.25
C TYR A 515 -5.34 19.93 6.23
N HIS A 516 -6.25 19.25 5.52
CA HIS A 516 -7.05 19.83 4.44
C HIS A 516 -8.51 19.33 4.46
N VAL A 517 -9.45 20.24 4.23
CA VAL A 517 -10.78 19.90 3.73
C VAL A 517 -10.73 20.09 2.21
N ILE A 518 -10.88 19.01 1.45
CA ILE A 518 -10.63 19.00 0.01
C ILE A 518 -11.93 18.92 -0.80
N ASN A 519 -11.83 19.17 -2.11
CA ASN A 519 -12.93 19.06 -3.06
C ASN A 519 -12.85 17.75 -3.87
N ALA A 520 -13.85 17.49 -4.72
CA ALA A 520 -13.91 16.28 -5.55
C ALA A 520 -12.71 16.14 -6.52
N THR A 521 -12.15 17.26 -7.04
CA THR A 521 -11.00 17.24 -7.96
C THR A 521 -9.74 16.69 -7.28
N ASP A 522 -9.57 16.98 -5.99
CA ASP A 522 -8.46 16.44 -5.21
C ASP A 522 -8.75 15.01 -4.72
N ALA A 523 -9.98 14.77 -4.23
CA ALA A 523 -10.41 13.48 -3.67
C ALA A 523 -10.35 12.34 -4.72
N VAL A 524 -10.66 12.63 -5.98
CA VAL A 524 -10.64 11.64 -7.08
C VAL A 524 -9.27 10.96 -7.25
N ASN A 525 -8.17 11.61 -6.89
CA ASN A 525 -6.83 11.04 -6.95
C ASN A 525 -6.61 9.86 -5.97
N PHE A 526 -7.51 9.69 -4.99
CA PHE A 526 -7.42 8.67 -3.94
C PHE A 526 -8.51 7.60 -4.06
N THR A 527 -9.21 7.55 -5.19
CA THR A 527 -10.19 6.51 -5.51
C THR A 527 -9.52 5.21 -5.94
N VAL A 528 -10.29 4.15 -6.03
CA VAL A 528 -9.79 2.82 -6.45
C VAL A 528 -9.12 2.89 -7.82
N ALA A 529 -9.75 3.55 -8.79
CA ALA A 529 -9.21 3.67 -10.15
C ALA A 529 -7.88 4.42 -10.21
N ASN A 530 -7.74 5.53 -9.47
CA ASN A 530 -6.58 6.41 -9.60
C ASN A 530 -5.46 6.08 -8.62
N PHE A 531 -5.78 5.71 -7.38
CA PHE A 531 -4.76 5.54 -6.35
C PHE A 531 -4.06 4.19 -6.43
N ILE A 532 -4.83 3.12 -6.63
CA ILE A 532 -4.31 1.75 -6.68
C ILE A 532 -4.40 1.11 -8.06
N ILE A 533 -4.88 1.87 -9.07
CA ILE A 533 -5.10 1.40 -10.45
C ILE A 533 -6.01 0.15 -10.44
N GLY A 534 -7.09 0.21 -9.66
CA GLY A 534 -7.93 -0.95 -9.35
C GLY A 534 -8.56 -1.60 -10.59
N ASP A 535 -8.95 -0.80 -11.59
CA ASP A 535 -9.55 -1.28 -12.85
C ASP A 535 -8.66 -2.26 -13.62
N ALA A 536 -7.33 -2.17 -13.41
CA ALA A 536 -6.38 -3.04 -14.10
C ALA A 536 -6.22 -4.44 -13.47
N TRP A 537 -6.75 -4.68 -12.24
CA TRP A 537 -6.49 -5.93 -11.53
C TRP A 537 -7.66 -6.46 -10.69
N LEU A 538 -8.51 -5.61 -10.10
CA LEU A 538 -9.65 -6.04 -9.29
C LEU A 538 -10.67 -6.89 -10.06
N PRO A 539 -10.98 -6.63 -11.34
CA PRO A 539 -11.91 -7.47 -12.08
C PRO A 539 -11.53 -8.95 -12.10
N ALA A 540 -10.23 -9.26 -12.15
CA ALA A 540 -9.75 -10.65 -12.12
C ALA A 540 -9.94 -11.35 -10.77
N THR A 541 -10.13 -10.60 -9.68
CA THR A 541 -10.35 -11.13 -8.32
C THR A 541 -11.82 -11.50 -8.05
N GLY A 542 -12.75 -10.96 -8.83
CA GLY A 542 -14.19 -11.06 -8.59
C GLY A 542 -14.67 -10.20 -7.40
N VAL A 543 -13.81 -9.45 -6.74
CA VAL A 543 -14.21 -8.56 -5.64
C VAL A 543 -14.90 -7.32 -6.21
N PRO A 544 -16.14 -6.99 -5.77
CA PRO A 544 -16.83 -5.79 -6.24
C PRO A 544 -16.16 -4.51 -5.72
N TYR A 545 -16.21 -3.44 -6.52
CA TYR A 545 -15.67 -2.14 -6.13
C TYR A 545 -16.36 -0.99 -6.85
N TYR A 546 -16.27 0.21 -6.29
CA TYR A 546 -16.55 1.46 -6.98
C TYR A 546 -15.23 2.07 -7.45
N ALA A 547 -15.13 2.35 -8.73
CA ALA A 547 -13.89 2.87 -9.33
C ALA A 547 -13.59 4.31 -8.87
N ASP A 548 -14.65 5.14 -8.81
CA ASP A 548 -14.61 6.58 -8.55
C ASP A 548 -15.35 6.99 -7.28
N LEU A 549 -15.46 8.31 -7.07
CA LEU A 549 -16.30 8.88 -6.02
C LEU A 549 -17.76 8.48 -6.24
N LEU A 550 -18.52 8.35 -5.16
CA LEU A 550 -19.96 8.12 -5.21
C LEU A 550 -20.67 9.44 -5.57
N ILE A 551 -21.66 9.34 -6.46
CA ILE A 551 -22.46 10.48 -6.93
C ILE A 551 -23.78 10.50 -6.16
#